data_bee954cef9d14a21d7867eebba7c0402
#
_entry.id   bee954cef9d14a21d7867eebba7c0402
#
_cell.length_a   1.000
_cell.length_b   1.000
_cell.length_c   1.000
_cell.angle_alpha   90.00
_cell.angle_beta   90.00
_cell.angle_gamma   90.00
#
_symmetry.space_group_name_H-M   'P 1'
#
loop_
_entity.id
_entity.type
_entity.pdbx_description
1 polymer ?
#
loop_
_entity_poly.entity_id
_entity_poly.type
_entity_poly.pdbx_seq_one_letter_code
_entity_poly.pdbx_strand_id
1 'polypeptide(L)'
;MKKLISIVLLFSFISFAFAQNATVKGVVKFSGEAPKPRLISMKADRQCDAIHGGKQVQAEDVVVNQNGTLKWVFVYVKEGVKGKYNPPSEPVVLDQQGCWYHPHVFGIMVGQKLEVRNSDPLLHNIHATPKKNKPFNIGQPVKGMKSYHTFDTPEIMVPFKCDVHPWMSAYAGVLDHPFYSVTNDKGEFEIKNLPPGTYTIEAWHERLGTQTQTVTVKAGEVKTIEFTFERKK
;
A
#
# COMPACT_ATOMS: atom_id res chain seq x y z
N MET A 1 -5.14 4.40 -79.95
CA MET A 1 -4.19 4.56 -78.83
C MET A 1 -4.96 4.87 -77.57
N LYS A 2 -5.19 3.86 -76.70
CA LYS A 2 -5.92 4.04 -75.46
C LYS A 2 -4.90 4.37 -74.35
N LYS A 3 -5.02 5.53 -73.73
CA LYS A 3 -4.19 5.94 -72.57
C LYS A 3 -4.76 5.30 -71.33
N LEU A 4 -4.01 4.40 -70.71
CA LEU A 4 -4.29 3.88 -69.32
C LEU A 4 -3.87 4.96 -68.32
N ILE A 5 -4.82 5.43 -67.49
CA ILE A 5 -4.57 6.31 -66.37
C ILE A 5 -4.46 5.39 -65.16
N SER A 6 -3.23 5.22 -64.66
CA SER A 6 -3.00 4.50 -63.38
C SER A 6 -3.31 5.45 -62.19
N ILE A 7 -4.37 5.15 -61.47
CA ILE A 7 -4.70 5.82 -60.20
C ILE A 7 -3.88 5.14 -59.10
N VAL A 8 -2.89 5.86 -58.54
CA VAL A 8 -2.14 5.42 -57.36
C VAL A 8 -2.95 5.83 -56.14
N LEU A 9 -3.59 4.87 -55.48
CA LEU A 9 -4.23 5.08 -54.16
C LEU A 9 -3.14 5.13 -53.07
N LEU A 10 -2.89 6.33 -52.55
CA LEU A 10 -2.08 6.50 -51.35
C LEU A 10 -2.89 6.05 -50.13
N PHE A 11 -2.59 4.88 -49.57
CA PHE A 11 -3.09 4.46 -48.26
C PHE A 11 -2.28 5.16 -47.15
N SER A 12 -2.84 6.20 -46.55
CA SER A 12 -2.29 6.81 -45.34
C SER A 12 -2.55 5.88 -44.15
N PHE A 13 -1.54 5.16 -43.69
CA PHE A 13 -1.60 4.44 -42.41
C PHE A 13 -1.57 5.45 -41.25
N ILE A 14 -2.71 5.72 -40.66
CA ILE A 14 -2.79 6.45 -39.40
C ILE A 14 -2.36 5.47 -38.31
N SER A 15 -1.10 5.53 -37.88
CA SER A 15 -0.59 4.81 -36.74
C SER A 15 -1.17 5.46 -35.46
N PHE A 16 -2.15 4.82 -34.84
CA PHE A 16 -2.56 5.16 -33.47
C PHE A 16 -1.42 4.75 -32.54
N ALA A 17 -0.57 5.70 -32.18
CA ALA A 17 0.36 5.51 -31.08
C ALA A 17 -0.46 5.51 -29.76
N PHE A 18 -0.72 4.34 -29.20
CA PHE A 18 -1.20 4.26 -27.83
C PHE A 18 -0.14 4.89 -26.93
N ALA A 19 -0.52 5.93 -26.19
CA ALA A 19 0.37 6.57 -25.24
C ALA A 19 0.79 5.53 -24.19
N GLN A 20 2.06 5.12 -24.23
CA GLN A 20 2.60 4.14 -23.29
C GLN A 20 2.63 4.75 -21.89
N ASN A 21 2.03 4.06 -20.91
CA ASN A 21 2.03 4.51 -19.53
C ASN A 21 3.44 4.55 -18.94
N ALA A 22 3.63 5.44 -17.97
CA ALA A 22 4.88 5.61 -17.25
C ALA A 22 4.94 4.75 -16.00
N THR A 23 6.13 4.66 -15.42
CA THR A 23 6.39 4.06 -14.10
C THR A 23 7.13 5.08 -13.23
N VAL A 24 6.67 5.28 -12.01
CA VAL A 24 7.42 6.00 -10.98
C VAL A 24 7.93 4.99 -9.96
N LYS A 25 9.24 4.95 -9.75
CA LYS A 25 9.88 4.06 -8.78
C LYS A 25 10.86 4.82 -7.93
N GLY A 26 11.27 4.23 -6.82
CA GLY A 26 12.26 4.87 -5.96
C GLY A 26 12.49 4.16 -4.66
N VAL A 27 13.13 4.86 -3.76
CA VAL A 27 13.43 4.40 -2.41
C VAL A 27 13.00 5.42 -1.39
N VAL A 28 12.66 4.96 -0.20
CA VAL A 28 12.39 5.81 0.96
C VAL A 28 13.51 5.59 1.96
N LYS A 29 14.28 6.65 2.26
CA LYS A 29 15.42 6.64 3.17
C LYS A 29 15.05 7.15 4.56
N PHE A 30 15.79 6.72 5.54
CA PHE A 30 15.81 7.30 6.87
C PHE A 30 17.10 8.09 7.08
N SER A 31 17.00 9.33 7.54
CA SER A 31 18.13 10.20 7.84
C SER A 31 18.39 10.25 9.34
N GLY A 32 19.65 10.20 9.74
CA GLY A 32 20.09 10.21 11.13
C GLY A 32 20.27 8.82 11.72
N GLU A 33 20.44 8.77 13.05
CA GLU A 33 20.60 7.52 13.79
C GLU A 33 19.27 6.76 13.85
N ALA A 34 19.28 5.50 13.38
CA ALA A 34 18.10 4.65 13.44
C ALA A 34 17.67 4.43 14.90
N PRO A 35 16.37 4.58 15.21
CA PRO A 35 15.91 4.32 16.56
C PRO A 35 16.13 2.85 16.92
N LYS A 36 16.43 2.57 18.19
CA LYS A 36 16.46 1.19 18.68
C LYS A 36 15.08 0.56 18.43
N PRO A 37 15.03 -0.66 17.89
CA PRO A 37 13.78 -1.36 17.68
C PRO A 37 12.98 -1.47 18.98
N ARG A 38 11.70 -1.11 18.95
CA ARG A 38 10.80 -1.34 20.07
C ARG A 38 10.45 -2.82 20.11
N LEU A 39 10.70 -3.46 21.23
CA LEU A 39 10.41 -4.88 21.43
C LEU A 39 9.06 -5.05 22.14
N ILE A 40 8.29 -6.01 21.67
CA ILE A 40 6.98 -6.39 22.22
C ILE A 40 7.12 -7.75 22.90
N SER A 41 6.65 -7.82 24.14
CA SER A 41 6.48 -9.08 24.85
C SER A 41 5.03 -9.54 24.69
N MET A 42 4.85 -10.76 24.24
CA MET A 42 3.51 -11.37 24.07
C MET A 42 3.10 -12.23 25.28
N LYS A 43 3.83 -12.15 26.41
CA LYS A 43 3.57 -12.94 27.63
C LYS A 43 2.17 -12.74 28.25
N ALA A 44 1.47 -11.67 27.88
CA ALA A 44 0.09 -11.44 28.29
C ALA A 44 -0.89 -12.48 27.71
N ASP A 45 -0.55 -13.09 26.56
CA ASP A 45 -1.27 -14.20 25.97
C ASP A 45 -0.33 -15.41 25.79
N ARG A 46 -0.64 -16.54 26.47
CA ARG A 46 0.21 -17.74 26.46
C ARG A 46 0.35 -18.37 25.09
N GLN A 47 -0.68 -18.29 24.25
CA GLN A 47 -0.65 -18.88 22.91
C GLN A 47 0.22 -18.03 21.97
N CYS A 48 0.09 -16.71 22.03
CA CYS A 48 0.96 -15.79 21.29
C CYS A 48 2.43 -15.92 21.73
N ASP A 49 2.69 -15.98 23.05
CA ASP A 49 4.04 -16.18 23.59
C ASP A 49 4.66 -17.49 23.12
N ALA A 50 3.87 -18.58 23.11
CA ALA A 50 4.31 -19.89 22.63
C ALA A 50 4.63 -19.90 21.13
N ILE A 51 3.83 -19.22 20.30
CA ILE A 51 4.08 -19.07 18.85
C ILE A 51 5.47 -18.47 18.60
N HIS A 52 5.88 -17.52 19.44
CA HIS A 52 7.18 -16.85 19.34
C HIS A 52 8.29 -17.49 20.21
N GLY A 53 8.01 -18.65 20.84
CA GLY A 53 8.98 -19.37 21.66
C GLY A 53 9.43 -18.58 22.90
N GLY A 54 8.56 -17.76 23.48
CA GLY A 54 8.83 -16.90 24.65
C GLY A 54 9.74 -15.69 24.37
N LYS A 55 10.04 -15.43 23.09
CA LYS A 55 10.93 -14.32 22.67
C LYS A 55 10.13 -13.04 22.44
N GLN A 56 10.78 -11.91 22.73
CA GLN A 56 10.26 -10.64 22.30
C GLN A 56 10.41 -10.49 20.77
N VAL A 57 9.45 -9.82 20.15
CA VAL A 57 9.44 -9.53 18.71
C VAL A 57 9.55 -8.04 18.46
N GLN A 58 10.15 -7.69 17.33
CA GLN A 58 10.28 -6.29 16.94
C GLN A 58 8.93 -5.73 16.49
N ALA A 59 8.56 -4.55 17.01
CA ALA A 59 7.41 -3.79 16.51
C ALA A 59 7.64 -3.30 15.08
N GLU A 60 6.56 -3.15 14.32
CA GLU A 60 6.61 -2.73 12.91
C GLU A 60 6.37 -1.22 12.72
N ASP A 61 6.20 -0.46 13.79
CA ASP A 61 5.88 0.98 13.75
C ASP A 61 7.02 1.87 13.21
N VAL A 62 8.29 1.45 13.32
CA VAL A 62 9.44 2.05 12.64
C VAL A 62 10.44 0.96 12.29
N VAL A 63 10.47 0.57 11.03
CA VAL A 63 11.41 -0.44 10.53
C VAL A 63 12.42 0.21 9.60
N VAL A 64 13.61 0.47 10.15
CA VAL A 64 14.77 0.93 9.37
C VAL A 64 15.56 -0.30 8.91
N ASN A 65 15.63 -0.50 7.60
CA ASN A 65 16.34 -1.61 6.99
C ASN A 65 17.88 -1.43 7.15
N GLN A 66 18.64 -2.51 6.99
CA GLN A 66 20.12 -2.48 7.12
C GLN A 66 20.80 -1.49 6.16
N ASN A 67 20.17 -1.20 5.03
CA ASN A 67 20.66 -0.23 4.04
C ASN A 67 20.24 1.23 4.32
N GLY A 68 19.65 1.51 5.50
CA GLY A 68 19.22 2.86 5.89
C GLY A 68 17.91 3.32 5.26
N THR A 69 17.12 2.40 4.69
CA THR A 69 15.80 2.70 4.11
C THR A 69 14.67 2.31 5.04
N LEU A 70 13.45 2.77 4.74
CA LEU A 70 12.24 2.49 5.53
C LEU A 70 11.34 1.46 4.85
N LYS A 71 10.93 0.44 5.61
CA LYS A 71 9.82 -0.45 5.28
C LYS A 71 8.48 0.17 5.72
N TRP A 72 7.39 -0.30 5.16
CA TRP A 72 6.02 0.08 5.52
C TRP A 72 5.65 1.55 5.25
N VAL A 73 6.34 2.21 4.31
CA VAL A 73 5.92 3.52 3.83
C VAL A 73 4.90 3.35 2.71
N PHE A 74 3.74 3.97 2.84
CA PHE A 74 2.72 4.02 1.79
C PHE A 74 3.02 5.18 0.85
N VAL A 75 3.32 4.88 -0.41
CA VAL A 75 3.60 5.88 -1.46
C VAL A 75 2.47 5.86 -2.47
N TYR A 76 1.83 6.99 -2.70
CA TYR A 76 0.66 7.06 -3.57
C TYR A 76 0.56 8.38 -4.31
N VAL A 77 -0.17 8.37 -5.43
CA VAL A 77 -0.51 9.59 -6.14
C VAL A 77 -1.65 10.29 -5.41
N LYS A 78 -1.34 11.43 -4.81
CA LYS A 78 -2.29 12.23 -4.03
C LYS A 78 -3.18 13.09 -4.91
N GLU A 79 -2.60 13.67 -5.99
CA GLU A 79 -3.28 14.59 -6.89
C GLU A 79 -2.81 14.41 -8.34
N GLY A 80 -3.64 14.80 -9.29
CA GLY A 80 -3.32 14.78 -10.71
C GLY A 80 -3.90 13.58 -11.47
N VAL A 81 -4.43 12.57 -10.78
CA VAL A 81 -5.10 11.43 -11.41
C VAL A 81 -6.38 11.90 -12.09
N LYS A 82 -6.57 11.45 -13.34
CA LYS A 82 -7.76 11.74 -14.14
C LYS A 82 -8.43 10.42 -14.54
N GLY A 83 -9.75 10.47 -14.70
CA GLY A 83 -10.54 9.32 -15.10
C GLY A 83 -11.10 8.53 -13.93
N LYS A 84 -11.82 7.45 -14.24
CA LYS A 84 -12.39 6.52 -13.26
C LYS A 84 -11.70 5.18 -13.42
N TYR A 85 -11.42 4.55 -12.30
CA TYR A 85 -10.76 3.24 -12.23
C TYR A 85 -11.69 2.25 -11.54
N ASN A 86 -11.87 1.09 -12.14
CA ASN A 86 -12.62 0.01 -11.51
C ASN A 86 -11.70 -0.71 -10.52
N PRO A 87 -12.20 -1.04 -9.33
CA PRO A 87 -11.43 -1.84 -8.39
C PRO A 87 -11.18 -3.25 -8.95
N PRO A 88 -10.04 -3.88 -8.61
CA PRO A 88 -9.80 -5.28 -8.91
C PRO A 88 -10.89 -6.19 -8.32
N SER A 89 -11.21 -7.30 -9.01
CA SER A 89 -12.12 -8.33 -8.48
C SER A 89 -11.50 -9.12 -7.33
N GLU A 90 -10.18 -9.26 -7.35
CA GLU A 90 -9.42 -9.97 -6.33
C GLU A 90 -9.42 -9.19 -5.01
N PRO A 91 -9.71 -9.85 -3.87
CA PRO A 91 -9.69 -9.19 -2.58
C PRO A 91 -8.25 -8.87 -2.14
N VAL A 92 -8.11 -7.77 -1.41
CA VAL A 92 -6.92 -7.56 -0.57
C VAL A 92 -7.07 -8.41 0.68
N VAL A 93 -6.02 -9.13 1.07
CA VAL A 93 -6.04 -10.00 2.26
C VAL A 93 -5.29 -9.32 3.40
N LEU A 94 -5.97 -9.19 4.54
CA LEU A 94 -5.37 -8.87 5.84
C LEU A 94 -5.44 -10.12 6.72
N ASP A 95 -4.30 -10.77 6.93
CA ASP A 95 -4.21 -12.02 7.68
C ASP A 95 -3.78 -11.77 9.13
N GLN A 96 -4.42 -12.43 10.05
CA GLN A 96 -4.05 -12.50 11.46
C GLN A 96 -3.27 -13.78 11.69
N GLN A 97 -1.95 -13.68 11.67
CA GLN A 97 -1.04 -14.81 11.76
C GLN A 97 0.13 -14.49 12.70
N GLY A 98 0.45 -15.39 13.61
CA GLY A 98 1.51 -15.18 14.58
C GLY A 98 1.18 -14.05 15.56
N CYS A 99 -0.10 -13.80 15.82
CA CYS A 99 -0.58 -12.68 16.63
C CYS A 99 -0.15 -11.30 16.06
N TRP A 100 -0.14 -11.18 14.74
CA TRP A 100 0.09 -9.96 13.96
C TRP A 100 -0.94 -9.80 12.86
N TYR A 101 -1.09 -8.57 12.35
CA TYR A 101 -1.73 -8.31 11.07
C TYR A 101 -0.71 -8.30 9.95
N HIS A 102 -0.97 -9.06 8.91
CA HIS A 102 -0.15 -9.09 7.70
C HIS A 102 -0.97 -8.74 6.46
N PRO A 103 -0.54 -7.73 5.69
CA PRO A 103 0.59 -6.83 5.91
C PRO A 103 0.29 -5.73 6.93
N HIS A 104 1.31 -5.11 7.52
CA HIS A 104 1.17 -3.99 8.45
C HIS A 104 0.63 -2.71 7.76
N VAL A 105 1.06 -2.44 6.52
CA VAL A 105 0.55 -1.34 5.69
C VAL A 105 0.15 -1.88 4.33
N PHE A 106 -1.01 -1.47 3.82
CA PHE A 106 -1.50 -1.89 2.51
C PHE A 106 -2.36 -0.82 1.84
N GLY A 107 -2.53 -0.97 0.52
CA GLY A 107 -3.47 -0.18 -0.25
C GLY A 107 -4.67 -1.02 -0.68
N ILE A 108 -5.82 -0.37 -0.82
CA ILE A 108 -7.06 -0.97 -1.32
C ILE A 108 -7.84 0.08 -2.10
N MET A 109 -8.52 -0.31 -3.16
CA MET A 109 -9.40 0.59 -3.88
C MET A 109 -10.80 0.65 -3.26
N VAL A 110 -11.44 1.81 -3.40
CA VAL A 110 -12.87 1.96 -3.08
C VAL A 110 -13.68 0.89 -3.79
N GLY A 111 -14.55 0.18 -3.06
CA GLY A 111 -15.35 -0.93 -3.57
C GLY A 111 -14.62 -2.27 -3.72
N GLN A 112 -13.28 -2.31 -3.60
CA GLN A 112 -12.55 -3.57 -3.58
C GLN A 112 -12.80 -4.32 -2.27
N LYS A 113 -12.93 -5.64 -2.34
CA LYS A 113 -13.11 -6.47 -1.13
C LYS A 113 -11.83 -6.53 -0.29
N LEU A 114 -11.96 -6.30 1.01
CA LEU A 114 -10.98 -6.67 2.02
C LEU A 114 -11.40 -8.02 2.59
N GLU A 115 -10.58 -9.06 2.43
CA GLU A 115 -10.72 -10.33 3.15
C GLU A 115 -9.90 -10.23 4.43
N VAL A 116 -10.54 -10.27 5.59
CA VAL A 116 -9.87 -10.43 6.88
C VAL A 116 -9.89 -11.90 7.25
N ARG A 117 -8.71 -12.48 7.48
CA ARG A 117 -8.54 -13.91 7.75
C ARG A 117 -7.90 -14.11 9.12
N ASN A 118 -8.33 -15.12 9.86
CA ASN A 118 -7.64 -15.59 11.05
C ASN A 118 -6.91 -16.90 10.75
N SER A 119 -5.58 -16.87 10.72
CA SER A 119 -4.72 -18.05 10.49
C SER A 119 -4.16 -18.64 11.78
N ASP A 120 -4.44 -18.04 12.93
CA ASP A 120 -4.04 -18.52 14.24
C ASP A 120 -5.14 -19.38 14.93
N PRO A 121 -4.78 -20.34 15.79
CA PRO A 121 -5.74 -21.18 16.51
C PRO A 121 -6.30 -20.51 17.79
N LEU A 122 -6.45 -19.19 17.79
CA LEU A 122 -6.91 -18.39 18.94
C LEU A 122 -7.76 -17.22 18.48
N LEU A 123 -8.45 -16.60 19.45
CA LEU A 123 -9.31 -15.44 19.21
C LEU A 123 -8.47 -14.22 18.82
N HIS A 124 -8.83 -13.66 17.67
CA HIS A 124 -8.48 -12.29 17.29
C HIS A 124 -9.77 -11.49 17.01
N ASN A 125 -9.64 -10.18 16.91
CA ASN A 125 -10.66 -9.35 16.28
C ASN A 125 -10.02 -8.31 15.36
N ILE A 126 -10.78 -7.86 14.39
CA ILE A 126 -10.42 -6.75 13.54
C ILE A 126 -11.31 -5.56 13.83
N HIS A 127 -10.72 -4.50 14.36
CA HIS A 127 -11.41 -3.25 14.69
C HIS A 127 -10.86 -2.12 13.83
N ALA A 128 -11.61 -1.75 12.79
CA ALA A 128 -11.30 -0.61 11.93
C ALA A 128 -11.98 0.64 12.48
N THR A 129 -11.20 1.73 12.60
CA THR A 129 -11.67 3.02 13.11
C THR A 129 -11.44 4.14 12.09
N PRO A 130 -12.09 4.08 10.92
CA PRO A 130 -12.00 5.11 9.88
C PRO A 130 -12.62 6.41 10.36
N LYS A 131 -12.24 7.53 9.70
CA LYS A 131 -12.84 8.86 9.92
C LYS A 131 -13.94 9.20 8.91
N LYS A 132 -13.88 8.61 7.71
CA LYS A 132 -14.81 8.89 6.60
C LYS A 132 -15.67 7.69 6.23
N ASN A 133 -15.18 6.50 6.45
CA ASN A 133 -15.89 5.25 6.17
C ASN A 133 -16.64 4.75 7.42
N LYS A 134 -17.49 3.74 7.23
CA LYS A 134 -18.20 3.09 8.34
C LYS A 134 -17.22 2.25 9.17
N PRO A 135 -17.15 2.46 10.51
CA PRO A 135 -16.32 1.61 11.38
C PRO A 135 -16.92 0.21 11.49
N PHE A 136 -16.06 -0.76 11.79
CA PHE A 136 -16.49 -2.13 12.10
C PHE A 136 -15.55 -2.78 13.12
N ASN A 137 -16.12 -3.73 13.86
CA ASN A 137 -15.38 -4.56 14.84
C ASN A 137 -15.93 -5.99 14.76
N ILE A 138 -15.10 -6.93 14.35
CA ILE A 138 -15.50 -8.32 14.05
C ILE A 138 -14.57 -9.26 14.80
N GLY A 139 -15.14 -10.09 15.70
CA GLY A 139 -14.42 -11.16 16.37
C GLY A 139 -14.25 -12.38 15.46
N GLN A 140 -13.06 -12.97 15.49
CA GLN A 140 -12.72 -14.19 14.76
C GLN A 140 -12.09 -15.22 15.70
N PRO A 141 -12.92 -16.01 16.43
CA PRO A 141 -12.47 -16.88 17.51
C PRO A 141 -11.76 -18.16 17.05
N VAL A 142 -11.86 -18.56 15.79
CA VAL A 142 -11.32 -19.83 15.31
C VAL A 142 -10.47 -19.66 14.04
N LYS A 143 -9.44 -20.48 13.96
CA LYS A 143 -8.58 -20.57 12.78
C LYS A 143 -9.38 -20.84 11.50
N GLY A 144 -9.01 -20.15 10.45
CA GLY A 144 -9.63 -20.28 9.13
C GLY A 144 -10.87 -19.40 8.92
N MET A 145 -11.35 -18.71 9.97
CA MET A 145 -12.44 -17.74 9.78
C MET A 145 -12.04 -16.64 8.84
N LYS A 146 -13.03 -16.23 8.01
CA LYS A 146 -12.91 -15.12 7.07
C LYS A 146 -14.09 -14.19 7.23
N SER A 147 -13.83 -12.91 7.11
CA SER A 147 -14.86 -11.87 6.97
C SER A 147 -14.50 -10.94 5.81
N TYR A 148 -15.51 -10.31 5.22
CA TYR A 148 -15.33 -9.43 4.07
C TYR A 148 -15.89 -8.06 4.37
N HIS A 149 -15.15 -7.05 3.94
CA HIS A 149 -15.55 -5.66 4.07
C HIS A 149 -15.20 -4.87 2.81
N THR A 150 -15.87 -3.72 2.58
CA THR A 150 -15.54 -2.76 1.53
C THR A 150 -15.52 -1.35 2.11
N PHE A 151 -14.74 -0.49 1.50
CA PHE A 151 -14.73 0.95 1.80
C PHE A 151 -15.38 1.71 0.66
N ASP A 152 -16.25 2.66 0.98
CA ASP A 152 -17.07 3.40 0.01
C ASP A 152 -16.49 4.78 -0.33
N THR A 153 -15.51 5.25 0.45
CA THR A 153 -14.94 6.59 0.33
C THR A 153 -13.41 6.56 0.44
N PRO A 154 -12.68 7.31 -0.41
CA PRO A 154 -11.23 7.42 -0.27
C PRO A 154 -10.84 7.98 1.10
N GLU A 155 -9.93 7.29 1.78
CA GLU A 155 -9.42 7.67 3.10
C GLU A 155 -8.00 7.16 3.28
N ILE A 156 -7.08 8.06 3.58
CA ILE A 156 -5.69 7.71 3.76
C ILE A 156 -5.44 7.22 5.18
N MET A 157 -4.94 6.00 5.28
CA MET A 157 -4.49 5.32 6.48
C MET A 157 -5.58 5.10 7.52
N VAL A 158 -6.61 4.34 7.10
CA VAL A 158 -7.59 3.75 8.01
C VAL A 158 -6.85 2.85 9.00
N PRO A 159 -6.92 3.13 10.31
CA PRO A 159 -6.24 2.31 11.30
C PRO A 159 -7.07 1.08 11.66
N PHE A 160 -6.35 -0.03 11.83
CA PHE A 160 -6.86 -1.29 12.37
C PHE A 160 -6.14 -1.65 13.65
N LYS A 161 -6.86 -2.22 14.60
CA LYS A 161 -6.34 -2.74 15.85
C LYS A 161 -7.03 -4.03 16.24
N CYS A 162 -6.39 -4.81 17.11
CA CYS A 162 -7.02 -5.90 17.83
C CYS A 162 -7.30 -5.44 19.26
N ASP A 163 -8.55 -5.57 19.74
CA ASP A 163 -8.91 -5.20 21.10
C ASP A 163 -8.46 -6.27 22.13
N VAL A 164 -8.13 -7.49 21.66
CA VAL A 164 -7.59 -8.59 22.48
C VAL A 164 -6.07 -8.47 22.62
N HIS A 165 -5.37 -8.13 21.53
CA HIS A 165 -3.91 -8.07 21.46
C HIS A 165 -3.46 -6.66 21.07
N PRO A 166 -3.18 -5.77 22.03
CA PRO A 166 -2.96 -4.34 21.78
C PRO A 166 -1.71 -4.02 20.94
N TRP A 167 -0.86 -5.00 20.70
CA TRP A 167 0.30 -4.85 19.81
C TRP A 167 -0.03 -5.08 18.33
N MET A 168 -1.17 -5.68 17.99
CA MET A 168 -1.60 -5.89 16.61
C MET A 168 -2.19 -4.61 16.04
N SER A 169 -1.54 -4.06 15.04
CA SER A 169 -2.02 -2.89 14.28
C SER A 169 -1.72 -3.02 12.80
N ALA A 170 -2.54 -2.38 11.96
CA ALA A 170 -2.31 -2.22 10.54
C ALA A 170 -2.95 -0.93 10.02
N TYR A 171 -2.59 -0.51 8.80
CA TYR A 171 -3.10 0.69 8.17
C TYR A 171 -3.44 0.45 6.70
N ALA A 172 -4.63 0.91 6.26
CA ALA A 172 -5.04 0.83 4.87
C ALA A 172 -5.14 2.20 4.21
N GLY A 173 -4.43 2.40 3.10
CA GLY A 173 -4.69 3.50 2.18
C GLY A 173 -5.83 3.15 1.23
N VAL A 174 -7.00 3.78 1.42
CA VAL A 174 -8.18 3.58 0.56
C VAL A 174 -8.18 4.66 -0.51
N LEU A 175 -8.08 4.26 -1.78
CA LEU A 175 -7.98 5.15 -2.93
C LEU A 175 -9.04 4.82 -3.98
N ASP A 176 -9.40 5.79 -4.81
CA ASP A 176 -10.28 5.61 -5.97
C ASP A 176 -9.51 5.29 -7.27
N HIS A 177 -8.22 5.00 -7.15
CA HIS A 177 -7.30 4.66 -8.25
C HIS A 177 -6.22 3.67 -7.81
N PRO A 178 -5.55 2.93 -8.75
CA PRO A 178 -4.56 1.90 -8.42
C PRO A 178 -3.11 2.41 -8.23
N PHE A 179 -2.87 3.73 -8.24
CA PHE A 179 -1.52 4.30 -8.28
C PHE A 179 -0.93 4.47 -6.88
N TYR A 180 -0.53 3.38 -6.28
CA TYR A 180 0.13 3.33 -4.97
C TYR A 180 1.11 2.14 -4.89
N SER A 181 1.94 2.17 -3.90
CA SER A 181 2.88 1.11 -3.55
C SER A 181 3.22 1.20 -2.05
N VAL A 182 3.66 0.10 -1.46
CA VAL A 182 4.21 0.07 -0.09
C VAL A 182 5.67 -0.32 -0.17
N THR A 183 6.54 0.35 0.58
CA THR A 183 7.97 0.03 0.56
C THR A 183 8.25 -1.35 1.16
N ASN A 184 9.15 -2.08 0.47
CA ASN A 184 9.60 -3.42 0.83
C ASN A 184 10.77 -3.41 1.84
N ASP A 185 11.37 -4.57 2.10
CA ASP A 185 12.55 -4.76 2.98
C ASP A 185 13.84 -4.08 2.48
N LYS A 186 13.81 -3.47 1.28
CA LYS A 186 14.88 -2.63 0.73
C LYS A 186 14.50 -1.16 0.67
N GLY A 187 13.30 -0.80 1.16
CA GLY A 187 12.74 0.54 1.09
C GLY A 187 12.30 0.96 -0.31
N GLU A 188 12.20 0.01 -1.24
CA GLU A 188 11.83 0.26 -2.63
C GLU A 188 10.31 0.32 -2.81
N PHE A 189 9.86 1.18 -3.71
CA PHE A 189 8.48 1.25 -4.18
C PHE A 189 8.42 1.39 -5.69
N GLU A 190 7.28 0.98 -6.30
CA GLU A 190 7.03 1.11 -7.72
C GLU A 190 5.55 1.35 -8.00
N ILE A 191 5.22 2.48 -8.64
CA ILE A 191 3.89 2.84 -9.11
C ILE A 191 3.89 2.67 -10.62
N LYS A 192 3.20 1.64 -11.11
CA LYS A 192 3.15 1.27 -12.54
C LYS A 192 1.92 1.86 -13.23
N ASN A 193 1.97 1.83 -14.55
CA ASN A 193 0.85 2.16 -15.44
C ASN A 193 0.27 3.57 -15.22
N LEU A 194 1.10 4.51 -14.76
CA LEU A 194 0.71 5.89 -14.57
C LEU A 194 0.62 6.60 -15.92
N PRO A 195 -0.53 7.18 -16.31
CA PRO A 195 -0.62 7.95 -17.55
C PRO A 195 0.39 9.10 -17.57
N PRO A 196 0.82 9.58 -18.77
CA PRO A 196 1.64 10.78 -18.83
C PRO A 196 0.95 11.97 -18.19
N GLY A 197 1.67 12.75 -17.37
CA GLY A 197 1.08 13.87 -16.65
C GLY A 197 1.97 14.40 -15.52
N THR A 198 1.43 15.39 -14.81
CA THR A 198 2.05 15.94 -13.58
C THR A 198 1.23 15.55 -12.38
N TYR A 199 1.89 15.03 -11.36
CA TYR A 199 1.28 14.41 -10.19
C TYR A 199 1.92 14.91 -8.90
N THR A 200 1.12 15.04 -7.85
CA THR A 200 1.63 15.13 -6.49
C THR A 200 1.70 13.71 -5.92
N ILE A 201 2.90 13.24 -5.59
CA ILE A 201 3.12 11.94 -4.96
C ILE A 201 3.41 12.18 -3.48
N GLU A 202 2.69 11.46 -2.61
CA GLU A 202 2.88 11.51 -1.16
C GLU A 202 3.39 10.18 -0.65
N ALA A 203 4.38 10.23 0.23
CA ALA A 203 4.86 9.13 1.05
C ALA A 203 4.37 9.33 2.49
N TRP A 204 3.69 8.34 3.05
CA TRP A 204 3.17 8.35 4.41
C TRP A 204 3.82 7.28 5.27
N HIS A 205 4.21 7.66 6.49
CA HIS A 205 4.71 6.73 7.51
C HIS A 205 4.02 6.99 8.84
N GLU A 206 3.55 5.95 9.54
CA GLU A 206 2.70 6.07 10.73
C GLU A 206 3.31 6.91 11.88
N ARG A 207 4.63 6.91 12.02
CA ARG A 207 5.35 7.63 13.11
C ARG A 207 6.10 8.86 12.64
N LEU A 208 6.44 8.95 11.36
CA LEU A 208 7.28 10.02 10.83
C LEU A 208 6.49 11.07 10.03
N GLY A 209 5.19 10.83 9.80
CA GLY A 209 4.30 11.74 9.07
C GLY A 209 4.38 11.57 7.56
N THR A 210 4.28 12.66 6.82
CA THR A 210 4.18 12.66 5.35
C THR A 210 5.24 13.52 4.69
N GLN A 211 5.61 13.13 3.45
CA GLN A 211 6.47 13.87 2.53
C GLN A 211 5.77 13.91 1.17
N THR A 212 5.86 15.05 0.45
CA THR A 212 5.25 15.19 -0.87
C THR A 212 6.25 15.69 -1.90
N GLN A 213 6.09 15.23 -3.16
CA GLN A 213 6.87 15.72 -4.30
C GLN A 213 5.96 15.87 -5.53
N THR A 214 6.18 16.91 -6.33
CA THR A 214 5.55 17.04 -7.64
C THR A 214 6.42 16.38 -8.69
N VAL A 215 5.84 15.48 -9.47
CA VAL A 215 6.54 14.67 -10.47
C VAL A 215 5.82 14.76 -11.80
N THR A 216 6.56 15.10 -12.87
CA THR A 216 6.05 15.04 -14.24
C THR A 216 6.64 13.81 -14.92
N VAL A 217 5.78 13.00 -15.56
CA VAL A 217 6.15 11.82 -16.30
C VAL A 217 5.67 11.90 -17.76
N LYS A 218 6.50 11.45 -18.68
CA LYS A 218 6.20 11.35 -20.12
C LYS A 218 5.77 9.92 -20.47
N ALA A 219 5.22 9.75 -21.65
CA ALA A 219 4.85 8.44 -22.18
C ALA A 219 6.06 7.48 -22.19
N GLY A 220 5.89 6.28 -21.58
CA GLY A 220 6.91 5.25 -21.48
C GLY A 220 8.08 5.56 -20.53
N GLU A 221 8.04 6.69 -19.82
CA GLU A 221 9.13 7.09 -18.92
C GLU A 221 9.15 6.22 -17.66
N VAL A 222 10.37 5.84 -17.24
CA VAL A 222 10.63 5.31 -15.90
C VAL A 222 11.27 6.41 -15.07
N LYS A 223 10.50 7.05 -14.22
CA LYS A 223 10.94 8.15 -13.34
C LYS A 223 11.40 7.60 -12.02
N THR A 224 12.59 7.97 -11.58
CA THR A 224 13.11 7.62 -10.24
C THR A 224 13.01 8.84 -9.33
N ILE A 225 12.45 8.65 -8.12
CA ILE A 225 12.36 9.67 -7.07
C ILE A 225 12.78 9.07 -5.73
N GLU A 226 13.07 9.92 -4.76
CA GLU A 226 13.50 9.53 -3.43
C GLU A 226 12.77 10.36 -2.38
N PHE A 227 12.32 9.72 -1.29
CA PHE A 227 11.85 10.40 -0.09
C PHE A 227 12.83 10.16 1.05
N THR A 228 13.00 11.16 1.91
CA THR A 228 13.85 11.03 3.09
C THR A 228 13.09 11.48 4.33
N PHE A 229 12.90 10.57 5.26
CA PHE A 229 12.32 10.87 6.56
C PHE A 229 13.39 11.00 7.63
N GLU A 230 13.13 11.84 8.59
CA GLU A 230 13.94 12.00 9.79
C GLU A 230 13.06 11.95 11.04
N ARG A 231 13.63 11.56 12.16
CA ARG A 231 12.92 11.65 13.44
C ARG A 231 12.82 13.10 13.87
N LYS A 232 11.59 13.63 13.98
CA LYS A 232 11.39 14.94 14.61
C LYS A 232 11.84 14.83 16.08
N LYS A 233 12.70 15.77 16.48
CA LYS A 233 13.14 15.91 17.87
C LYS A 233 11.98 16.28 18.80
#